data_4a85f9bc52d63bb4c8613674beb936c4
#
_entry.id   4a85f9bc52d63bb4c8613674beb936c4
#
_cell.length_a   1.000
_cell.length_b   1.000
_cell.length_c   1.000
_cell.angle_alpha   90.00
_cell.angle_beta   90.00
_cell.angle_gamma   90.00
#
_symmetry.space_group_name_H-M   'P 1'
#
loop_
_entity.id
_entity.type
_entity.pdbx_description
1 polymer ?
#
loop_
_entity_poly.entity_id
_entity_poly.type
_entity_poly.pdbx_seq_one_letter_code
_entity_poly.pdbx_strand_id
1 'polypeptide(L)'
;SAASDVYKRQVKSNKIKKTATSDWMEIEKQRGISVTTSVMEFDYRDYKINILDTPGHQDFAEDTYRTLTAVDSVIIVVDGAKGVETQTRKLMEVCRMRNTPVIIFVNKMDREGKDPFDLLDELEEELMIQVRPLSWPIEQGPRFKGVYNIYEQKLDLYQPSKQVVTEKVEIDIHSDELDRQIGDTLADKLRGDLELIEGVSVSYTHLRAH
;
A
#
# COMPACT_ATOMS: atom_id res chain seq x y z
N SER A 1 -0.63 5.78 -12.09
CA SER A 1 -0.53 5.92 -10.63
C SER A 1 -0.26 4.57 -9.98
N ALA A 2 0.23 4.57 -8.72
CA ALA A 2 0.59 3.34 -8.01
C ALA A 2 -0.60 2.38 -7.85
N ALA A 3 -1.79 2.89 -7.57
CA ALA A 3 -3.00 2.08 -7.45
C ALA A 3 -3.42 1.41 -8.77
N SER A 4 -3.20 2.08 -9.90
CA SER A 4 -3.46 1.56 -11.25
C SER A 4 -2.48 0.46 -11.65
N ASP A 5 -1.22 0.59 -11.21
CA ASP A 5 -0.16 -0.34 -11.61
C ASP A 5 -0.27 -1.70 -10.90
N VAL A 6 -0.85 -1.72 -9.70
CA VAL A 6 -1.11 -2.95 -8.94
C VAL A 6 -2.18 -3.82 -9.60
N TYR A 7 -3.19 -3.21 -10.23
CA TYR A 7 -4.33 -3.95 -10.78
C TYR A 7 -4.25 -4.28 -12.27
N LYS A 8 -3.55 -3.50 -13.08
CA LYS A 8 -3.41 -3.80 -14.50
C LYS A 8 -2.03 -4.35 -14.83
N ARG A 9 -1.92 -5.67 -14.95
CA ARG A 9 -0.75 -6.45 -15.39
C ARG A 9 -0.24 -6.13 -16.80
N GLN A 10 -0.46 -4.92 -17.33
CA GLN A 10 -0.03 -4.55 -18.67
C GLN A 10 0.67 -3.19 -18.69
N VAL A 11 1.87 -3.15 -18.14
CA VAL A 11 2.83 -2.11 -18.56
C VAL A 11 3.80 -2.77 -19.54
N LYS A 12 3.61 -2.53 -20.82
CA LYS A 12 4.56 -2.99 -21.84
C LYS A 12 5.90 -2.29 -21.62
N SER A 13 6.92 -3.08 -21.31
CA SER A 13 8.31 -2.65 -21.23
C SER A 13 8.82 -2.33 -22.66
N ASN A 14 8.72 -1.10 -23.06
CA ASN A 14 9.59 -0.52 -24.07
C ASN A 14 10.27 0.70 -23.45
N LYS A 15 11.47 1.05 -23.93
CA LYS A 15 12.33 2.17 -23.48
C LYS A 15 11.68 3.58 -23.46
N ILE A 16 10.37 3.65 -23.41
CA ILE A 16 9.53 4.84 -23.26
C ILE A 16 9.23 5.00 -21.78
N LYS A 17 9.24 6.23 -21.26
CA LYS A 17 8.82 6.55 -19.88
C LYS A 17 7.58 5.74 -19.51
N LYS A 18 7.66 4.96 -18.41
CA LYS A 18 6.52 4.20 -17.88
C LYS A 18 5.43 5.20 -17.51
N THR A 19 4.33 5.22 -18.25
CA THR A 19 3.13 5.99 -17.92
C THR A 19 2.10 5.04 -17.33
N ALA A 20 1.36 5.50 -16.34
CA ALA A 20 0.27 4.73 -15.75
C ALA A 20 -0.85 4.51 -16.79
N THR A 21 -1.60 3.42 -16.66
CA THR A 21 -2.71 3.12 -17.58
C THR A 21 -3.85 4.15 -17.46
N SER A 22 -3.92 4.82 -16.31
CA SER A 22 -4.85 5.92 -16.03
C SER A 22 -4.47 7.23 -16.71
N ASP A 23 -3.20 7.40 -17.11
CA ASP A 23 -2.70 8.61 -17.74
C ASP A 23 -3.04 8.61 -19.23
N TRP A 24 -4.19 9.16 -19.58
CA TRP A 24 -4.69 9.19 -20.96
C TRP A 24 -4.45 10.53 -21.67
N MET A 25 -4.22 11.61 -20.92
CA MET A 25 -3.95 12.92 -21.50
C MET A 25 -2.49 13.05 -21.93
N GLU A 26 -2.25 13.73 -23.07
CA GLU A 26 -0.90 13.94 -23.60
C GLU A 26 -0.01 14.71 -22.62
N ILE A 27 -0.57 15.64 -21.85
CA ILE A 27 0.15 16.45 -20.86
C ILE A 27 0.58 15.57 -19.66
N GLU A 28 -0.19 14.56 -19.28
CA GLU A 28 0.15 13.60 -18.22
C GLU A 28 1.34 12.74 -18.64
N LYS A 29 1.32 12.27 -19.88
CA LYS A 29 2.43 11.48 -20.46
C LYS A 29 3.72 12.26 -20.55
N GLN A 30 3.66 13.54 -20.91
CA GLN A 30 4.83 14.41 -21.02
C GLN A 30 5.44 14.75 -19.65
N ARG A 31 4.60 15.04 -18.66
CA ARG A 31 5.03 15.40 -17.31
C ARG A 31 5.31 14.20 -16.41
N GLY A 32 4.70 13.05 -16.69
CA GLY A 32 4.79 11.83 -15.89
C GLY A 32 4.06 11.95 -14.55
N ILE A 33 3.05 12.82 -14.47
CA ILE A 33 2.15 13.01 -13.32
C ILE A 33 0.71 13.04 -13.82
N SER A 34 -0.21 12.48 -13.01
CA SER A 34 -1.65 12.58 -13.26
C SER A 34 -2.13 14.01 -13.02
N VAL A 35 -2.97 14.53 -13.90
CA VAL A 35 -3.51 15.91 -13.85
C VAL A 35 -5.01 15.88 -13.53
N THR A 36 -5.72 14.84 -13.96
CA THR A 36 -7.16 14.68 -13.77
C THR A 36 -7.49 13.37 -13.07
N THR A 37 -8.63 13.34 -12.38
CA THR A 37 -9.16 12.08 -11.83
C THR A 37 -9.55 11.15 -12.97
N SER A 38 -9.08 9.92 -12.94
CA SER A 38 -9.49 8.87 -13.87
C SER A 38 -10.31 7.79 -13.16
N VAL A 39 -11.28 7.23 -13.86
CA VAL A 39 -12.15 6.16 -13.34
C VAL A 39 -11.78 4.86 -14.03
N MET A 40 -11.56 3.82 -13.24
CA MET A 40 -11.34 2.45 -13.70
C MET A 40 -12.37 1.56 -13.06
N GLU A 41 -13.03 0.74 -13.88
CA GLU A 41 -14.04 -0.22 -13.47
C GLU A 41 -13.58 -1.64 -13.79
N PHE A 42 -13.81 -2.58 -12.89
CA PHE A 42 -13.58 -4.00 -13.11
C PHE A 42 -14.40 -4.86 -12.17
N ASP A 43 -14.67 -6.09 -12.58
CA ASP A 43 -15.34 -7.08 -11.74
C ASP A 43 -14.30 -7.89 -10.95
N TYR A 44 -14.55 -8.07 -9.67
CA TYR A 44 -13.74 -8.91 -8.79
C TYR A 44 -14.65 -9.73 -7.88
N ARG A 45 -14.60 -11.06 -8.04
CA ARG A 45 -15.59 -11.99 -7.44
C ARG A 45 -17.00 -11.54 -7.84
N ASP A 46 -17.89 -11.35 -6.87
CA ASP A 46 -19.29 -10.92 -7.11
C ASP A 46 -19.48 -9.40 -6.96
N TYR A 47 -18.38 -8.63 -6.95
CA TYR A 47 -18.39 -7.19 -6.76
C TYR A 47 -17.92 -6.44 -8.01
N LYS A 48 -18.60 -5.34 -8.29
CA LYS A 48 -18.15 -4.34 -9.26
C LYS A 48 -17.33 -3.29 -8.52
N ILE A 49 -16.06 -3.20 -8.87
CA ILE A 49 -15.11 -2.28 -8.25
C ILE A 49 -14.88 -1.08 -9.16
N ASN A 50 -15.08 0.12 -8.60
CA ASN A 50 -14.77 1.37 -9.28
C ASN A 50 -13.61 2.04 -8.54
N ILE A 51 -12.47 2.25 -9.22
CA ILE A 51 -11.33 2.97 -8.68
C ILE A 51 -11.29 4.36 -9.31
N LEU A 52 -11.35 5.37 -8.46
CA LEU A 52 -11.14 6.76 -8.84
C LEU A 52 -9.70 7.13 -8.50
N ASP A 53 -8.85 7.18 -9.51
CA ASP A 53 -7.43 7.50 -9.36
C ASP A 53 -7.24 9.02 -9.44
N THR A 54 -6.84 9.62 -8.33
CA THR A 54 -6.70 11.07 -8.18
C THR A 54 -5.26 11.52 -8.36
N PRO A 55 -5.02 12.75 -8.88
CA PRO A 55 -3.68 13.32 -8.94
C PRO A 55 -3.13 13.54 -7.53
N GLY A 56 -1.85 13.16 -7.33
CA GLY A 56 -1.16 13.33 -6.05
C GLY A 56 -0.51 14.69 -5.84
N HIS A 57 -0.51 15.57 -6.85
CA HIS A 57 0.15 16.87 -6.79
C HIS A 57 -0.73 17.92 -6.10
N GLN A 58 -0.11 18.80 -5.30
CA GLN A 58 -0.84 19.82 -4.54
C GLN A 58 -1.71 20.76 -5.40
N ASP A 59 -1.29 21.04 -6.63
CA ASP A 59 -2.00 21.92 -7.56
C ASP A 59 -3.38 21.37 -7.97
N PHE A 60 -3.61 20.07 -7.77
CA PHE A 60 -4.86 19.37 -8.14
C PHE A 60 -5.66 18.88 -6.92
N ALA A 61 -5.37 19.41 -5.74
CA ALA A 61 -6.02 18.98 -4.48
C ALA A 61 -7.54 19.15 -4.49
N GLU A 62 -8.06 20.16 -5.18
CA GLU A 62 -9.50 20.41 -5.26
C GLU A 62 -10.26 19.26 -5.95
N ASP A 63 -9.71 18.72 -7.04
CA ASP A 63 -10.30 17.57 -7.73
C ASP A 63 -10.28 16.32 -6.84
N THR A 64 -9.21 16.13 -6.09
CA THR A 64 -9.12 15.05 -5.10
C THR A 64 -10.19 15.19 -4.03
N TYR A 65 -10.40 16.38 -3.47
CA TYR A 65 -11.44 16.60 -2.45
C TYR A 65 -12.85 16.39 -2.98
N ARG A 66 -13.14 16.80 -4.21
CA ARG A 66 -14.41 16.51 -4.86
C ARG A 66 -14.63 15.01 -5.05
N THR A 67 -13.60 14.30 -5.51
CA THR A 67 -13.65 12.84 -5.69
C THR A 67 -13.97 12.10 -4.39
N LEU A 68 -13.43 12.56 -3.26
CA LEU A 68 -13.73 12.00 -1.93
C LEU A 68 -15.21 12.04 -1.55
N THR A 69 -16.03 12.87 -2.23
CA THR A 69 -17.48 12.91 -1.97
C THR A 69 -18.25 11.76 -2.61
N ALA A 70 -17.64 11.07 -3.55
CA ALA A 70 -18.30 10.07 -4.39
C ALA A 70 -17.84 8.63 -4.11
N VAL A 71 -17.04 8.42 -3.06
CA VAL A 71 -16.45 7.10 -2.77
C VAL A 71 -16.87 6.57 -1.40
N ASP A 72 -16.95 5.26 -1.29
CA ASP A 72 -17.30 4.55 -0.05
C ASP A 72 -16.10 4.36 0.88
N SER A 73 -14.89 4.30 0.32
CA SER A 73 -13.64 4.14 1.04
C SER A 73 -12.48 4.77 0.28
N VAL A 74 -11.37 5.03 0.98
CA VAL A 74 -10.19 5.70 0.42
C VAL A 74 -8.95 4.85 0.65
N ILE A 75 -8.11 4.75 -0.37
CA ILE A 75 -6.75 4.23 -0.24
C ILE A 75 -5.79 5.41 -0.30
N ILE A 76 -5.13 5.72 0.83
CA ILE A 76 -4.07 6.73 0.88
C ILE A 76 -2.75 6.05 0.56
N VAL A 77 -2.09 6.49 -0.51
CA VAL A 77 -0.78 5.95 -0.91
C VAL A 77 0.32 6.79 -0.30
N VAL A 78 1.14 6.17 0.53
CA VAL A 78 2.30 6.79 1.21
C VAL A 78 3.60 6.26 0.60
N ASP A 79 4.55 7.15 0.38
CA ASP A 79 5.91 6.77 -0.06
C ASP A 79 6.71 6.27 1.15
N GLY A 80 7.15 5.00 1.13
CA GLY A 80 7.88 4.36 2.23
C GLY A 80 9.21 5.03 2.58
N ALA A 81 9.79 5.79 1.66
CA ALA A 81 11.02 6.54 1.94
C ALA A 81 10.73 7.90 2.59
N LYS A 82 9.62 8.56 2.21
CA LYS A 82 9.27 9.89 2.70
C LYS A 82 8.42 9.87 3.97
N GLY A 83 7.54 8.88 4.11
CA GLY A 83 6.57 8.79 5.18
C GLY A 83 5.39 9.75 5.00
N VAL A 84 4.92 10.34 6.08
CA VAL A 84 3.74 11.21 6.09
C VAL A 84 4.07 12.60 5.58
N GLU A 85 3.57 12.95 4.41
CA GLU A 85 3.71 14.28 3.82
C GLU A 85 2.52 15.19 4.18
N THR A 86 2.66 16.50 3.99
CA THR A 86 1.62 17.48 4.30
C THR A 86 0.29 17.15 3.62
N GLN A 87 0.33 16.65 2.39
CA GLN A 87 -0.88 16.28 1.65
C GLN A 87 -1.57 15.06 2.27
N THR A 88 -0.80 14.11 2.77
CA THR A 88 -1.33 12.93 3.49
C THR A 88 -2.14 13.35 4.71
N ARG A 89 -1.62 14.30 5.51
CA ARG A 89 -2.34 14.83 6.69
C ARG A 89 -3.66 15.50 6.30
N LYS A 90 -3.65 16.35 5.28
CA LYS A 90 -4.87 17.02 4.79
C LYS A 90 -5.91 16.04 4.28
N LEU A 91 -5.52 15.02 3.52
CA LEU A 91 -6.43 13.99 3.03
C LEU A 91 -7.04 13.20 4.18
N MET A 92 -6.23 12.83 5.18
CA MET A 92 -6.71 12.11 6.35
C MET A 92 -7.70 12.94 7.17
N GLU A 93 -7.46 14.25 7.31
CA GLU A 93 -8.37 15.16 7.99
C GLU A 93 -9.74 15.20 7.28
N VAL A 94 -9.75 15.31 5.96
CA VAL A 94 -11.00 15.29 5.16
C VAL A 94 -11.72 13.96 5.31
N CYS A 95 -11.01 12.83 5.23
CA CYS A 95 -11.60 11.50 5.43
C CYS A 95 -12.23 11.37 6.83
N ARG A 96 -11.55 11.89 7.86
CA ARG A 96 -12.07 11.90 9.24
C ARG A 96 -13.34 12.74 9.39
N MET A 97 -13.36 13.95 8.84
CA MET A 97 -14.55 14.81 8.87
C MET A 97 -15.78 14.16 8.21
N ARG A 98 -15.54 13.28 7.24
CA ARG A 98 -16.59 12.59 6.50
C ARG A 98 -16.89 11.19 7.03
N ASN A 99 -16.18 10.72 8.03
CA ASN A 99 -16.22 9.33 8.51
C ASN A 99 -15.98 8.29 7.39
N THR A 100 -15.16 8.64 6.39
CA THR A 100 -14.83 7.73 5.29
C THR A 100 -13.76 6.73 5.75
N PRO A 101 -13.98 5.42 5.59
CA PRO A 101 -12.98 4.40 5.90
C PRO A 101 -11.71 4.59 5.07
N VAL A 102 -10.56 4.40 5.71
CA VAL A 102 -9.25 4.61 5.07
C VAL A 102 -8.40 3.34 5.18
N ILE A 103 -7.81 2.96 4.07
CA ILE A 103 -6.72 1.98 3.99
C ILE A 103 -5.45 2.75 3.60
N ILE A 104 -4.36 2.53 4.33
CA ILE A 104 -3.07 3.11 3.99
C ILE A 104 -2.26 2.08 3.19
N PHE A 105 -1.80 2.46 2.03
CA PHE A 105 -0.93 1.65 1.18
C PHE A 105 0.46 2.25 1.15
N VAL A 106 1.42 1.57 1.77
CA VAL A 106 2.83 1.97 1.73
C VAL A 106 3.46 1.47 0.43
N ASN A 107 3.89 2.41 -0.40
CA ASN A 107 4.46 2.14 -1.72
C ASN A 107 5.98 2.34 -1.73
N LYS A 108 6.64 1.77 -2.72
CA LYS A 108 8.09 1.90 -2.96
C LYS A 108 8.97 1.28 -1.86
N MET A 109 8.52 0.20 -1.25
CA MET A 109 9.30 -0.54 -0.25
C MET A 109 10.55 -1.21 -0.87
N ASP A 110 10.66 -1.25 -2.19
CA ASP A 110 11.83 -1.65 -2.97
C ASP A 110 12.96 -0.58 -3.01
N ARG A 111 12.73 0.57 -2.39
CA ARG A 111 13.71 1.66 -2.25
C ARG A 111 14.20 1.77 -0.82
N GLU A 112 15.41 2.29 -0.65
CA GLU A 112 15.89 2.67 0.68
C GLU A 112 14.95 3.70 1.30
N GLY A 113 14.54 3.46 2.53
CA GLY A 113 13.55 4.27 3.21
C GLY A 113 13.55 4.06 4.72
N LYS A 114 12.48 4.50 5.37
CA LYS A 114 12.28 4.35 6.80
C LYS A 114 12.06 2.89 7.18
N ASP A 115 12.48 2.51 8.37
CA ASP A 115 12.15 1.20 8.93
C ASP A 115 10.61 1.03 8.99
N PRO A 116 10.08 -0.16 8.72
CA PRO A 116 8.63 -0.39 8.74
C PRO A 116 7.96 -0.06 10.09
N PHE A 117 8.61 -0.30 11.22
CA PHE A 117 8.08 0.06 12.53
C PHE A 117 8.09 1.58 12.75
N ASP A 118 9.19 2.25 12.41
CA ASP A 118 9.27 3.73 12.48
C ASP A 118 8.19 4.37 11.61
N LEU A 119 7.88 3.75 10.49
CA LEU A 119 6.82 4.22 9.59
C LEU A 119 5.42 4.02 10.18
N LEU A 120 5.18 2.91 10.89
CA LEU A 120 3.92 2.70 11.62
C LEU A 120 3.75 3.75 12.73
N ASP A 121 4.79 3.98 13.52
CA ASP A 121 4.77 4.98 14.60
C ASP A 121 4.49 6.37 14.03
N GLU A 122 5.15 6.74 12.94
CA GLU A 122 4.91 8.02 12.26
C GLU A 122 3.47 8.14 11.73
N LEU A 123 2.91 7.06 11.16
CA LEU A 123 1.53 7.05 10.70
C LEU A 123 0.54 7.24 11.86
N GLU A 124 0.77 6.60 13.00
CA GLU A 124 -0.08 6.74 14.18
C GLU A 124 0.00 8.15 14.77
N GLU A 125 1.21 8.66 14.98
CA GLU A 125 1.45 9.97 15.58
C GLU A 125 0.97 11.12 14.69
N GLU A 126 1.38 11.13 13.42
CA GLU A 126 1.12 12.23 12.49
C GLU A 126 -0.32 12.27 11.99
N LEU A 127 -0.95 11.11 11.86
CA LEU A 127 -2.33 11.02 11.43
C LEU A 127 -3.32 10.85 12.59
N MET A 128 -2.84 10.74 13.83
CA MET A 128 -3.66 10.52 15.04
C MET A 128 -4.68 9.39 14.85
N ILE A 129 -4.21 8.23 14.43
CA ILE A 129 -4.98 7.01 14.20
C ILE A 129 -4.31 5.83 14.88
N GLN A 130 -5.02 4.74 15.00
CA GLN A 130 -4.43 3.44 15.29
C GLN A 130 -4.33 2.66 13.99
N VAL A 131 -3.15 2.11 13.70
CA VAL A 131 -2.93 1.32 12.49
C VAL A 131 -2.88 -0.17 12.83
N ARG A 132 -3.41 -0.98 11.93
CA ARG A 132 -3.27 -2.44 11.94
C ARG A 132 -2.74 -2.90 10.60
N PRO A 133 -1.52 -3.42 10.54
CA PRO A 133 -0.99 -3.96 9.31
C PRO A 133 -1.83 -5.15 8.81
N LEU A 134 -2.24 -5.09 7.54
CA LEU A 134 -2.85 -6.22 6.82
C LEU A 134 -1.80 -7.07 6.13
N SER A 135 -0.65 -6.48 5.83
CA SER A 135 0.50 -7.16 5.25
C SER A 135 1.80 -6.55 5.79
N TRP A 136 2.85 -7.36 5.83
CA TRP A 136 4.16 -6.96 6.33
C TRP A 136 5.24 -7.17 5.27
N PRO A 137 6.18 -6.25 5.08
CA PRO A 137 7.24 -6.40 4.09
C PRO A 137 8.28 -7.44 4.53
N ILE A 138 8.76 -8.20 3.56
CA ILE A 138 9.90 -9.11 3.72
C ILE A 138 11.11 -8.38 3.17
N GLU A 139 11.93 -7.83 4.07
CA GLU A 139 13.01 -6.91 3.76
C GLU A 139 12.50 -5.59 3.11
N GLN A 140 13.43 -4.67 2.90
CA GLN A 140 13.16 -3.40 2.24
C GLN A 140 14.34 -2.96 1.39
N GLY A 141 14.13 -1.92 0.60
CA GLY A 141 15.16 -1.41 -0.31
C GLY A 141 15.54 -2.44 -1.37
N PRO A 142 16.81 -2.49 -1.77
CA PRO A 142 17.29 -3.43 -2.79
C PRO A 142 17.10 -4.91 -2.42
N ARG A 143 16.88 -5.20 -1.14
CA ARG A 143 16.67 -6.56 -0.62
C ARG A 143 15.19 -6.95 -0.51
N PHE A 144 14.29 -6.05 -0.82
CA PHE A 144 12.84 -6.31 -0.77
C PHE A 144 12.47 -7.54 -1.60
N LYS A 145 11.89 -8.54 -0.95
CA LYS A 145 11.49 -9.80 -1.57
C LYS A 145 10.01 -9.90 -1.85
N GLY A 146 9.20 -9.20 -1.08
CA GLY A 146 7.75 -9.29 -1.18
C GLY A 146 7.06 -8.89 0.11
N VAL A 147 5.86 -9.39 0.29
CA VAL A 147 5.07 -9.15 1.50
C VAL A 147 4.42 -10.44 2.01
N TYR A 148 4.25 -10.54 3.31
CA TYR A 148 3.40 -11.52 3.93
C TYR A 148 2.04 -10.88 4.25
N ASN A 149 0.96 -11.41 3.67
CA ASN A 149 -0.40 -11.00 3.96
C ASN A 149 -0.84 -11.66 5.27
N ILE A 150 -0.92 -10.86 6.34
CA ILE A 150 -1.23 -11.34 7.70
C ILE A 150 -2.67 -11.85 7.76
N TYR A 151 -3.59 -11.16 7.07
CA TYR A 151 -5.02 -11.48 7.10
C TYR A 151 -5.35 -12.77 6.35
N GLU A 152 -4.76 -12.96 5.18
CA GLU A 152 -4.99 -14.16 4.34
C GLU A 152 -3.98 -15.28 4.60
N GLN A 153 -2.94 -15.04 5.43
CA GLN A 153 -1.82 -15.96 5.67
C GLN A 153 -1.17 -16.41 4.34
N LYS A 154 -0.84 -15.44 3.50
CA LYS A 154 -0.27 -15.68 2.17
C LYS A 154 1.04 -14.95 1.99
N LEU A 155 1.96 -15.64 1.34
CA LEU A 155 3.25 -15.10 0.93
C LEU A 155 3.16 -14.61 -0.52
N ASP A 156 3.39 -13.32 -0.73
CA ASP A 156 3.44 -12.69 -2.05
C ASP A 156 4.90 -12.30 -2.34
N LEU A 157 5.63 -13.12 -3.10
CA LEU A 157 7.01 -12.86 -3.49
C LEU A 157 7.09 -12.16 -4.85
N TYR A 158 8.01 -11.20 -4.97
CA TYR A 158 8.28 -10.46 -6.20
C TYR A 158 9.58 -10.95 -6.83
N GLN A 159 9.52 -11.28 -8.12
CA GLN A 159 10.71 -11.60 -8.91
C GLN A 159 11.08 -10.40 -9.80
N PRO A 160 12.31 -9.86 -9.68
CA PRO A 160 12.73 -8.68 -10.45
C PRO A 160 12.70 -8.86 -11.97
N SER A 161 12.83 -10.10 -12.46
CA SER A 161 12.92 -10.42 -13.88
C SER A 161 11.59 -10.70 -14.58
N LYS A 162 10.52 -10.90 -13.82
CA LYS A 162 9.19 -11.17 -14.37
C LYS A 162 8.20 -10.16 -13.81
N GLN A 163 7.51 -9.46 -14.67
CA GLN A 163 6.47 -8.46 -14.36
C GLN A 163 5.22 -9.06 -13.67
N VAL A 164 5.35 -10.17 -12.99
CA VAL A 164 4.24 -10.91 -12.41
C VAL A 164 4.59 -11.33 -11.00
N VAL A 165 3.70 -11.06 -10.08
CA VAL A 165 3.64 -11.72 -8.77
C VAL A 165 3.65 -13.22 -9.02
N THR A 166 4.69 -13.88 -8.59
CA THR A 166 4.81 -15.32 -8.67
C THR A 166 4.32 -15.90 -7.37
N GLU A 167 3.37 -16.76 -7.46
CA GLU A 167 2.90 -17.66 -6.42
C GLU A 167 2.37 -16.98 -5.13
N LYS A 168 1.06 -16.84 -5.09
CA LYS A 168 0.34 -16.72 -3.83
C LYS A 168 0.29 -18.10 -3.20
N VAL A 169 1.19 -18.35 -2.27
CA VAL A 169 1.20 -19.60 -1.52
C VAL A 169 0.58 -19.33 -0.17
N GLU A 170 -0.47 -20.07 0.18
CA GLU A 170 -0.98 -20.08 1.54
C GLU A 170 0.06 -20.75 2.45
N ILE A 171 0.64 -19.97 3.34
CA ILE A 171 1.70 -20.43 4.23
C ILE A 171 1.41 -19.94 5.65
N ASP A 172 1.23 -20.89 6.56
CA ASP A 172 1.22 -20.60 7.99
C ASP A 172 2.59 -20.04 8.40
N ILE A 173 2.59 -18.96 9.18
CA ILE A 173 3.82 -18.29 9.65
C ILE A 173 4.74 -19.21 10.45
N HIS A 174 4.18 -20.20 11.13
CA HIS A 174 4.91 -21.16 11.95
C HIS A 174 5.33 -22.44 11.19
N SER A 175 5.00 -22.54 9.90
CA SER A 175 5.34 -23.72 9.10
C SER A 175 6.78 -23.68 8.62
N ASP A 176 7.42 -24.86 8.51
CA ASP A 176 8.76 -25.01 7.89
C ASP A 176 8.77 -24.62 6.40
N GLU A 177 7.59 -24.52 5.77
CA GLU A 177 7.49 -24.11 4.38
C GLU A 177 7.90 -22.64 4.20
N LEU A 178 7.61 -21.79 5.19
CA LEU A 178 8.07 -20.41 5.18
C LEU A 178 9.62 -20.35 5.12
N ASP A 179 10.29 -21.16 5.94
CA ASP A 179 11.75 -21.22 5.99
C ASP A 179 12.34 -21.67 4.65
N ARG A 180 11.70 -22.62 3.97
CA ARG A 180 12.11 -23.07 2.63
C ARG A 180 11.94 -21.99 1.56
N GLN A 181 10.89 -21.15 1.66
CA GLN A 181 10.57 -20.12 0.66
C GLN A 181 11.46 -18.86 0.78
N ILE A 182 11.72 -18.38 1.97
CA ILE A 182 12.45 -17.13 2.20
C ILE A 182 13.78 -17.29 2.92
N GLY A 183 14.06 -18.46 3.48
CA GLY A 183 15.25 -18.81 4.27
C GLY A 183 15.04 -18.53 5.77
N ASP A 184 15.68 -19.35 6.61
CA ASP A 184 15.50 -19.39 8.06
C ASP A 184 15.63 -18.01 8.72
N THR A 185 16.68 -17.26 8.37
CA THR A 185 16.94 -15.93 8.96
C THR A 185 15.81 -14.94 8.72
N LEU A 186 15.24 -14.93 7.51
CA LEU A 186 14.16 -14.01 7.18
C LEU A 186 12.82 -14.49 7.73
N ALA A 187 12.61 -15.79 7.81
CA ALA A 187 11.44 -16.38 8.43
C ALA A 187 11.40 -16.07 9.93
N ASP A 188 12.52 -16.22 10.63
CA ASP A 188 12.65 -15.89 12.05
C ASP A 188 12.43 -14.38 12.31
N LYS A 189 13.01 -13.53 11.46
CA LYS A 189 12.78 -12.09 11.53
C LYS A 189 11.29 -11.76 11.35
N LEU A 190 10.66 -12.32 10.32
CA LEU A 190 9.24 -12.10 10.04
C LEU A 190 8.35 -12.56 11.20
N ARG A 191 8.62 -13.72 11.80
CA ARG A 191 7.93 -14.22 12.99
C ARG A 191 8.06 -13.22 14.15
N GLY A 192 9.28 -12.77 14.44
CA GLY A 192 9.53 -11.78 15.49
C GLY A 192 8.81 -10.44 15.24
N ASP A 193 8.83 -9.95 14.01
CA ASP A 193 8.12 -8.72 13.63
C ASP A 193 6.59 -8.86 13.86
N LEU A 194 6.00 -10.00 13.47
CA LEU A 194 4.57 -10.25 13.64
C LEU A 194 4.17 -10.42 15.11
N GLU A 195 5.00 -11.06 15.93
CA GLU A 195 4.79 -11.14 17.39
C GLU A 195 4.75 -9.74 18.02
N LEU A 196 5.64 -8.83 17.60
CA LEU A 196 5.63 -7.44 18.07
C LEU A 196 4.35 -6.72 17.67
N ILE A 197 3.91 -6.86 16.41
CA ILE A 197 2.67 -6.26 15.91
C ILE A 197 1.45 -6.77 16.69
N GLU A 198 1.36 -8.05 16.97
CA GLU A 198 0.28 -8.66 17.75
C GLU A 198 0.32 -8.22 19.21
N GLY A 199 1.50 -8.19 19.82
CA GLY A 199 1.70 -7.76 21.20
C GLY A 199 1.25 -6.32 21.46
N VAL A 200 1.55 -5.40 20.56
CA VAL A 200 1.08 -4.01 20.61
C VAL A 200 -0.45 -3.96 20.45
N SER A 201 -1.00 -4.73 19.53
CA SER A 201 -2.45 -4.80 19.27
C SER A 201 -3.27 -5.29 20.47
N VAL A 202 -2.78 -6.27 21.23
CA VAL A 202 -3.45 -6.81 22.43
C VAL A 202 -3.43 -5.79 23.58
N SER A 203 -2.37 -5.04 23.74
CA SER A 203 -2.24 -4.00 24.78
C SER A 203 -3.31 -2.92 24.64
N TYR A 204 -3.67 -2.51 23.42
CA TYR A 204 -4.69 -1.48 23.15
C TYR A 204 -6.13 -1.98 23.32
N THR A 205 -6.41 -3.26 23.12
CA THR A 205 -7.75 -3.81 23.32
C THR A 205 -8.12 -3.88 24.80
N HIS A 206 -7.17 -4.08 25.69
CA HIS A 206 -7.41 -4.09 27.14
C HIS A 206 -7.66 -2.70 27.73
N LEU A 207 -7.14 -1.64 27.14
CA LEU A 207 -7.34 -0.25 27.61
C LEU A 207 -8.73 0.32 27.27
N ARG A 208 -9.47 -0.28 26.33
CA ARG A 208 -10.83 0.14 25.96
C ARG A 208 -11.96 -0.58 26.71
N ALA A 209 -11.66 -1.51 27.58
CA ALA A 209 -12.65 -2.29 28.34
C ALA A 209 -12.97 -1.69 29.73
N HIS A 210 -12.58 -0.44 30.00
CA HIS A 210 -12.90 0.27 31.26
C HIS A 210 -13.52 1.64 31.01
#